data_f0d5ae472079cf9738c6ab70248a25ae
#
_entry.id   f0d5ae472079cf9738c6ab70248a25ae
#
_cell.length_a   1.000
_cell.length_b   1.000
_cell.length_c   1.000
_cell.angle_alpha   90.00
_cell.angle_beta   90.00
_cell.angle_gamma   90.00
#
_symmetry.space_group_name_H-M   'P 1'
#
loop_
_entity.id
_entity.type
_entity.pdbx_description
1 polymer ?
#
loop_
_entity_poly.entity_id
_entity_poly.type
_entity_poly.pdbx_seq_one_letter_code
_entity_poly.pdbx_strand_id
1 'polypeptide(L)'
;MNKKTIYRSMAGLVIAGFSLTSLTGCMEVTEPTTVATEGQIQNSPSSAESFLMAMPANFNKVSTSLVDDSWHFPFGYGAIMYVRDLMTGDLLQSNKNYAHHFYHWAQNKYQGDGYIFGQYICTYYYGFILTINNMVGAVNPDNATDEQLGYLGAGLAFRAMCYIDLARMYEILPK
;
A
#
# COMPACT_ATOMS: atom_id res chain seq x y z
N MET A 1 13.53 70.00 5.16
CA MET A 1 12.95 68.72 4.76
C MET A 1 11.44 68.96 4.54
N ASN A 2 10.96 68.69 3.33
CA ASN A 2 9.63 69.13 2.89
C ASN A 2 8.53 68.20 3.48
N LYS A 3 7.50 68.72 4.13
CA LYS A 3 6.42 67.96 4.77
C LYS A 3 5.81 66.89 3.84
N LYS A 4 5.73 67.17 2.54
CA LYS A 4 5.26 66.18 1.54
C LYS A 4 6.17 64.95 1.40
N THR A 5 7.46 65.06 1.61
CA THR A 5 8.41 63.96 1.54
C THR A 5 8.31 63.04 2.77
N ILE A 6 8.03 63.62 3.95
CA ILE A 6 7.78 62.82 5.19
C ILE A 6 6.51 62.01 5.09
N TYR A 7 5.45 62.56 4.59
CA TYR A 7 4.17 61.85 4.42
C TYR A 7 4.26 60.71 3.37
N ARG A 8 5.03 60.90 2.30
CA ARG A 8 5.32 59.87 1.30
C ARG A 8 6.13 58.72 1.85
N SER A 9 7.14 59.01 2.67
CA SER A 9 7.98 57.99 3.33
C SER A 9 7.20 57.22 4.42
N MET A 10 6.32 57.91 5.18
CA MET A 10 5.46 57.26 6.17
C MET A 10 4.39 56.38 5.51
N ALA A 11 3.79 56.81 4.42
CA ALA A 11 2.80 55.99 3.69
C ALA A 11 3.44 54.74 3.09
N GLY A 12 4.67 54.84 2.57
CA GLY A 12 5.43 53.68 2.07
C GLY A 12 5.77 52.66 3.17
N LEU A 13 6.09 53.13 4.38
CA LEU A 13 6.41 52.25 5.53
C LEU A 13 5.16 51.53 6.08
N VAL A 14 4.02 52.16 6.08
CA VAL A 14 2.75 51.58 6.52
C VAL A 14 2.27 50.51 5.51
N ILE A 15 2.42 50.75 4.21
CA ILE A 15 2.05 49.78 3.17
C ILE A 15 2.98 48.54 3.21
N ALA A 16 4.31 48.75 3.41
CA ALA A 16 5.28 47.68 3.56
C ALA A 16 5.04 46.86 4.84
N GLY A 17 4.62 47.48 5.95
CA GLY A 17 4.27 46.79 7.19
C GLY A 17 3.00 45.94 7.08
N PHE A 18 2.01 46.37 6.32
CA PHE A 18 0.74 45.61 6.13
C PHE A 18 0.91 44.41 5.18
N SER A 19 1.83 44.47 4.22
CA SER A 19 2.11 43.35 3.30
C SER A 19 2.92 42.23 3.94
N LEU A 20 3.65 42.49 5.04
CA LEU A 20 4.41 41.46 5.76
C LEU A 20 3.56 40.65 6.75
N THR A 21 2.43 41.18 7.20
CA THR A 21 1.52 40.46 8.12
C THR A 21 0.52 39.54 7.41
N SER A 22 0.35 39.68 6.09
CA SER A 22 -0.57 38.83 5.32
C SER A 22 0.08 37.52 4.82
N LEU A 23 1.37 37.28 5.10
CA LEU A 23 2.07 36.06 4.70
C LEU A 23 2.08 34.95 5.78
N THR A 24 1.56 35.22 6.98
CA THR A 24 1.27 34.17 7.96
C THR A 24 -0.12 33.59 7.73
N GLY A 25 -0.37 33.07 6.53
CA GLY A 25 -1.42 32.13 6.32
C GLY A 25 -1.06 30.89 7.13
N CYS A 26 -1.71 30.72 8.30
CA CYS A 26 -1.73 29.44 8.97
C CYS A 26 -2.23 28.44 7.93
N MET A 27 -1.35 27.62 7.39
CA MET A 27 -1.77 26.38 6.76
C MET A 27 -2.26 25.50 7.91
N GLU A 28 -3.50 25.74 8.32
CA GLU A 28 -4.20 24.81 9.17
C GLU A 28 -4.31 23.50 8.39
N VAL A 29 -3.58 22.50 8.83
CA VAL A 29 -3.69 21.16 8.27
C VAL A 29 -5.08 20.68 8.66
N THR A 30 -6.06 20.91 7.77
CA THR A 30 -7.39 20.37 7.95
C THR A 30 -7.32 18.85 7.84
N GLU A 31 -7.47 18.18 8.98
CA GLU A 31 -7.58 16.73 8.99
C GLU A 31 -8.80 16.29 8.18
N PRO A 32 -8.67 15.25 7.35
CA PRO A 32 -9.80 14.75 6.59
C PRO A 32 -10.89 14.23 7.54
N THR A 33 -12.12 14.68 7.35
CA THR A 33 -13.27 14.27 8.17
C THR A 33 -13.89 12.94 7.73
N THR A 34 -13.53 12.47 6.52
CA THR A 34 -14.11 11.27 5.90
C THR A 34 -13.19 10.05 5.96
N VAL A 35 -11.93 10.24 6.34
CA VAL A 35 -10.92 9.17 6.43
C VAL A 35 -10.18 9.34 7.76
N ALA A 36 -9.99 8.24 8.50
CA ALA A 36 -9.21 8.28 9.73
C ALA A 36 -7.74 8.63 9.44
N THR A 37 -7.20 9.58 10.17
CA THR A 37 -5.77 9.93 10.10
C THR A 37 -4.93 8.85 10.79
N GLU A 38 -3.64 8.79 10.46
CA GLU A 38 -2.71 7.85 11.09
C GLU A 38 -2.71 8.00 12.63
N GLY A 39 -2.73 9.22 13.15
CA GLY A 39 -2.81 9.48 14.58
C GLY A 39 -4.11 9.00 15.21
N GLN A 40 -5.25 9.10 14.53
CA GLN A 40 -6.52 8.57 15.01
C GLN A 40 -6.51 7.03 15.03
N ILE A 41 -5.90 6.40 14.04
CA ILE A 41 -5.73 4.94 13.98
C ILE A 41 -4.85 4.46 15.13
N GLN A 42 -3.70 5.07 15.33
CA GLN A 42 -2.76 4.69 16.41
C GLN A 42 -3.36 4.85 17.81
N ASN A 43 -4.23 5.82 18.01
CA ASN A 43 -4.91 6.06 19.29
C ASN A 43 -6.20 5.25 19.47
N SER A 44 -6.60 4.44 18.49
CA SER A 44 -7.79 3.58 18.60
C SER A 44 -7.42 2.22 19.17
N PRO A 45 -7.95 1.82 20.32
CA PRO A 45 -7.62 0.54 20.96
C PRO A 45 -7.93 -0.70 20.09
N SER A 46 -8.93 -0.59 19.20
CA SER A 46 -9.41 -1.69 18.35
C SER A 46 -8.85 -1.67 16.94
N SER A 47 -7.96 -0.72 16.60
CA SER A 47 -7.47 -0.59 15.22
C SER A 47 -6.62 -1.79 14.80
N ALA A 48 -5.70 -2.26 15.63
CA ALA A 48 -4.85 -3.40 15.35
C ALA A 48 -5.67 -4.69 15.16
N GLU A 49 -6.68 -4.90 16.00
CA GLU A 49 -7.63 -6.01 15.86
C GLU A 49 -8.40 -5.94 14.54
N SER A 50 -8.91 -4.76 14.18
CA SER A 50 -9.64 -4.55 12.92
C SER A 50 -8.78 -4.88 11.69
N PHE A 51 -7.52 -4.49 11.70
CA PHE A 51 -6.58 -4.85 10.64
C PHE A 51 -6.30 -6.36 10.61
N LEU A 52 -6.13 -7.01 11.77
CA LEU A 52 -5.94 -8.46 11.82
C LEU A 52 -7.15 -9.20 11.25
N MET A 53 -8.35 -8.79 11.58
CA MET A 53 -9.58 -9.37 11.04
C MET A 53 -9.73 -9.17 9.53
N ALA A 54 -9.10 -8.14 8.96
CA ALA A 54 -9.05 -7.91 7.52
C ALA A 54 -8.00 -8.80 6.79
N MET A 55 -7.06 -9.44 7.49
CA MET A 55 -6.01 -10.25 6.86
C MET A 55 -6.57 -11.40 6.01
N PRO A 56 -7.55 -12.23 6.48
CA PRO A 56 -8.14 -13.29 5.67
C PRO A 56 -8.75 -12.78 4.36
N ALA A 57 -9.33 -11.58 4.35
CA ALA A 57 -9.90 -10.99 3.14
C ALA A 57 -8.82 -10.71 2.06
N ASN A 58 -7.59 -10.41 2.47
CA ASN A 58 -6.50 -10.18 1.53
C ASN A 58 -6.06 -11.46 0.80
N PHE A 59 -6.23 -12.64 1.38
CA PHE A 59 -5.95 -13.91 0.69
C PHE A 59 -6.89 -14.15 -0.49
N ASN A 60 -8.13 -13.65 -0.41
CA ASN A 60 -9.15 -13.80 -1.43
C ASN A 60 -9.38 -12.53 -2.25
N LYS A 61 -8.55 -11.51 -2.07
CA LYS A 61 -8.71 -10.22 -2.75
C LYS A 61 -8.51 -10.37 -4.24
N VAL A 62 -9.56 -10.15 -5.00
CA VAL A 62 -9.50 -10.04 -6.46
C VAL A 62 -8.92 -8.68 -6.81
N SER A 63 -7.86 -8.67 -7.62
CA SER A 63 -7.24 -7.42 -8.08
C SER A 63 -7.91 -6.95 -9.36
N THR A 64 -9.01 -6.21 -9.23
CA THR A 64 -9.74 -5.63 -10.35
C THR A 64 -9.08 -4.39 -10.95
N SER A 65 -8.13 -3.79 -10.24
CA SER A 65 -7.50 -2.54 -10.67
C SER A 65 -6.52 -2.67 -11.84
N LEU A 66 -6.05 -3.89 -12.14
CA LEU A 66 -5.07 -4.16 -13.17
C LEU A 66 -5.61 -4.97 -14.34
N VAL A 67 -6.80 -5.51 -14.19
CA VAL A 67 -7.34 -6.50 -15.12
C VAL A 67 -8.79 -6.17 -15.43
N ASP A 68 -9.18 -6.45 -16.65
CA ASP A 68 -10.57 -6.42 -17.07
C ASP A 68 -11.37 -7.46 -16.24
N ASP A 69 -12.60 -7.13 -15.88
CA ASP A 69 -13.51 -8.00 -15.13
C ASP A 69 -13.76 -9.37 -15.80
N SER A 70 -13.43 -9.49 -17.08
CA SER A 70 -13.49 -10.72 -17.85
C SER A 70 -12.33 -11.69 -17.56
N TRP A 71 -11.31 -11.31 -16.81
CA TRP A 71 -10.15 -12.15 -16.58
C TRP A 71 -10.33 -13.04 -15.36
N HIS A 72 -10.04 -14.33 -15.51
CA HIS A 72 -10.34 -15.37 -14.53
C HIS A 72 -9.16 -15.73 -13.61
N PHE A 73 -8.00 -15.11 -13.77
CA PHE A 73 -6.82 -15.46 -12.97
C PHE A 73 -6.64 -14.66 -11.67
N PRO A 74 -7.18 -13.43 -11.47
CA PRO A 74 -6.84 -12.61 -10.31
C PRO A 74 -7.70 -12.95 -9.08
N PHE A 75 -7.73 -14.22 -8.67
CA PHE A 75 -8.49 -14.66 -7.50
C PHE A 75 -7.67 -14.75 -6.21
N GLY A 76 -6.75 -13.82 -6.01
CA GLY A 76 -6.00 -13.66 -4.78
C GLY A 76 -4.80 -14.60 -4.63
N TYR A 77 -4.46 -14.93 -3.40
CA TYR A 77 -3.29 -15.77 -3.07
C TYR A 77 -3.37 -17.15 -3.71
N GLY A 78 -4.57 -17.73 -3.79
CA GLY A 78 -4.79 -19.01 -4.45
C GLY A 78 -4.33 -19.02 -5.90
N ALA A 79 -4.56 -17.95 -6.65
CA ALA A 79 -4.07 -17.83 -8.02
C ALA A 79 -2.54 -17.84 -8.10
N ILE A 80 -1.89 -17.15 -7.17
CA ILE A 80 -0.42 -17.09 -7.11
C ILE A 80 0.16 -18.47 -6.80
N MET A 81 -0.41 -19.18 -5.84
CA MET A 81 -0.01 -20.56 -5.51
C MET A 81 -0.21 -21.48 -6.70
N TYR A 82 -1.36 -21.41 -7.36
CA TYR A 82 -1.67 -22.21 -8.54
C TYR A 82 -0.67 -21.97 -9.68
N VAL A 83 -0.32 -20.72 -9.94
CA VAL A 83 0.69 -20.38 -10.95
C VAL A 83 2.07 -20.91 -10.59
N ARG A 84 2.47 -20.84 -9.34
CA ARG A 84 3.76 -21.41 -8.87
C ARG A 84 3.85 -22.91 -9.17
N ASP A 85 2.82 -23.67 -8.84
CA ASP A 85 2.77 -25.10 -9.07
C ASP A 85 2.74 -25.43 -10.58
N LEU A 86 2.08 -24.62 -11.40
CA LEU A 86 2.13 -24.73 -12.86
C LEU A 86 3.54 -24.49 -13.42
N MET A 87 4.27 -23.53 -12.88
CA MET A 87 5.61 -23.16 -13.35
C MET A 87 6.68 -24.17 -12.91
N THR A 88 6.48 -24.86 -11.79
CA THR A 88 7.38 -25.92 -11.33
C THR A 88 7.14 -27.25 -12.04
N GLY A 89 6.00 -27.41 -12.70
CA GLY A 89 5.59 -28.67 -13.34
C GLY A 89 4.84 -29.62 -12.42
N ASP A 90 4.50 -29.20 -11.21
CA ASP A 90 3.69 -30.01 -10.28
C ASP A 90 2.23 -30.09 -10.72
N LEU A 91 1.77 -29.10 -11.47
CA LEU A 91 0.46 -29.06 -12.11
C LEU A 91 0.59 -28.97 -13.63
N LEU A 92 -0.41 -29.51 -14.32
CA LEU A 92 -0.51 -29.46 -15.77
C LEU A 92 -1.78 -28.74 -16.23
N GLN A 93 -1.61 -27.70 -17.00
CA GLN A 93 -2.70 -27.04 -17.72
C GLN A 93 -2.76 -27.58 -19.15
N SER A 94 -3.64 -28.54 -19.42
CA SER A 94 -3.70 -29.25 -20.72
C SER A 94 -4.40 -28.46 -21.82
N ASN A 95 -5.23 -27.50 -21.49
CA ASN A 95 -6.06 -26.80 -22.45
C ASN A 95 -6.04 -25.29 -22.25
N LYS A 96 -6.11 -24.56 -23.36
CA LYS A 96 -6.05 -23.09 -23.36
C LYS A 96 -7.36 -22.45 -22.86
N ASN A 97 -8.52 -22.90 -23.31
CA ASN A 97 -9.87 -22.41 -22.98
C ASN A 97 -9.90 -21.00 -22.35
N TYR A 98 -10.74 -20.77 -21.36
CA TYR A 98 -10.77 -19.51 -20.60
C TYR A 98 -9.53 -19.27 -19.74
N ALA A 99 -8.80 -20.29 -19.37
CA ALA A 99 -7.59 -20.22 -18.55
C ALA A 99 -6.32 -19.95 -19.40
N HIS A 100 -6.43 -19.21 -20.49
CA HIS A 100 -5.32 -19.01 -21.44
C HIS A 100 -4.06 -18.36 -20.79
N HIS A 101 -4.21 -17.54 -19.77
CA HIS A 101 -3.06 -17.02 -19.02
C HIS A 101 -2.31 -18.12 -18.29
N PHE A 102 -3.01 -18.98 -17.55
CA PHE A 102 -2.40 -20.13 -16.86
C PHE A 102 -1.75 -21.09 -17.84
N TYR A 103 -2.36 -21.34 -18.98
CA TYR A 103 -1.79 -22.18 -20.04
C TYR A 103 -0.47 -21.62 -20.57
N HIS A 104 -0.38 -20.32 -20.78
CA HIS A 104 0.86 -19.67 -21.23
C HIS A 104 1.91 -19.64 -20.11
N TRP A 105 1.53 -19.38 -18.90
CA TRP A 105 2.45 -19.36 -17.76
C TRP A 105 3.00 -20.74 -17.43
N ALA A 106 2.20 -21.78 -17.54
CA ALA A 106 2.67 -23.17 -17.45
C ALA A 106 3.75 -23.52 -18.48
N GLN A 107 3.79 -22.80 -19.60
CA GLN A 107 4.83 -22.93 -20.62
C GLN A 107 5.97 -21.90 -20.46
N ASN A 108 6.06 -21.23 -19.34
CA ASN A 108 7.02 -20.16 -19.04
C ASN A 108 7.00 -19.03 -20.09
N LYS A 109 5.81 -18.69 -20.59
CA LYS A 109 5.59 -17.60 -21.54
C LYS A 109 4.99 -16.37 -20.85
N TYR A 110 5.27 -15.20 -21.39
CA TYR A 110 4.68 -13.93 -20.94
C TYR A 110 4.96 -13.58 -19.47
N GLN A 111 6.20 -13.80 -19.03
CA GLN A 111 6.65 -13.56 -17.65
C GLN A 111 7.56 -12.33 -17.50
N GLY A 112 7.92 -11.66 -18.59
CA GLY A 112 8.81 -10.49 -18.56
C GLY A 112 8.13 -9.25 -17.95
N ASP A 113 8.91 -8.19 -17.81
CA ASP A 113 8.53 -6.90 -17.23
C ASP A 113 7.36 -6.20 -17.95
N GLY A 114 7.20 -6.40 -19.24
CA GLY A 114 6.07 -5.89 -20.02
C GLY A 114 4.77 -6.69 -19.92
N TYR A 115 4.73 -7.74 -19.10
CA TYR A 115 3.56 -8.61 -19.01
C TYR A 115 2.82 -8.51 -17.69
N ILE A 116 1.51 -8.74 -17.75
CA ILE A 116 0.59 -8.65 -16.62
C ILE A 116 0.97 -9.55 -15.44
N PHE A 117 1.67 -10.64 -15.70
CA PHE A 117 2.07 -11.60 -14.66
C PHE A 117 2.88 -10.95 -13.54
N GLY A 118 3.99 -10.29 -13.89
CA GLY A 118 4.84 -9.61 -12.90
C GLY A 118 4.11 -8.48 -12.18
N GLN A 119 3.34 -7.68 -12.93
CA GLN A 119 2.56 -6.57 -12.38
C GLN A 119 1.48 -7.07 -11.41
N TYR A 120 0.76 -8.15 -11.73
CA TYR A 120 -0.28 -8.71 -10.89
C TYR A 120 0.28 -9.15 -9.53
N ILE A 121 1.37 -9.92 -9.54
CA ILE A 121 1.99 -10.44 -8.32
C ILE A 121 2.52 -9.29 -7.45
N CYS A 122 3.26 -8.35 -8.03
CA CYS A 122 3.75 -7.18 -7.31
C CYS A 122 2.61 -6.38 -6.68
N THR A 123 1.57 -6.07 -7.44
CA THR A 123 0.44 -5.28 -6.94
C THR A 123 -0.29 -6.02 -5.82
N TYR A 124 -0.47 -7.33 -5.94
CA TYR A 124 -1.10 -8.13 -4.89
C TYR A 124 -0.30 -8.05 -3.58
N TYR A 125 0.99 -8.41 -3.61
CA TYR A 125 1.79 -8.44 -2.40
C TYR A 125 2.03 -7.07 -1.79
N TYR A 126 2.32 -6.04 -2.58
CA TYR A 126 2.51 -4.69 -2.04
C TYR A 126 1.23 -4.08 -1.52
N GLY A 127 0.07 -4.40 -2.11
CA GLY A 127 -1.23 -4.05 -1.55
C GLY A 127 -1.49 -4.74 -0.20
N PHE A 128 -1.09 -5.99 -0.06
CA PHE A 128 -1.18 -6.71 1.20
C PHE A 128 -0.21 -6.14 2.25
N ILE A 129 1.06 -5.91 1.87
CA ILE A 129 2.08 -5.29 2.73
C ILE A 129 1.63 -3.91 3.23
N LEU A 130 0.96 -3.10 2.40
CA LEU A 130 0.41 -1.82 2.83
C LEU A 130 -0.61 -1.99 3.97
N THR A 131 -1.53 -2.94 3.85
CA THR A 131 -2.49 -3.24 4.93
C THR A 131 -1.78 -3.70 6.20
N ILE A 132 -0.76 -4.55 6.06
CA ILE A 132 0.04 -5.04 7.18
C ILE A 132 0.83 -3.90 7.85
N ASN A 133 1.41 -2.99 7.08
CA ASN A 133 2.14 -1.85 7.64
C ASN A 133 1.23 -0.93 8.45
N ASN A 134 -0.02 -0.72 8.01
CA ASN A 134 -1.01 0.02 8.79
C ASN A 134 -1.31 -0.68 10.13
N MET A 135 -1.42 -2.01 10.13
CA MET A 135 -1.60 -2.80 11.36
C MET A 135 -0.40 -2.71 12.30
N VAL A 136 0.80 -2.89 11.77
CA VAL A 136 2.04 -2.78 12.55
C VAL A 136 2.23 -1.37 13.10
N GLY A 137 1.92 -0.33 12.30
CA GLY A 137 1.99 1.07 12.72
C GLY A 137 0.93 1.47 13.76
N ALA A 138 -0.15 0.70 13.89
CA ALA A 138 -1.20 0.96 14.86
C ALA A 138 -0.83 0.54 16.31
N VAL A 139 0.29 -0.15 16.51
CA VAL A 139 0.73 -0.63 17.81
C VAL A 139 2.07 -0.01 18.19
N ASN A 140 2.08 0.72 19.31
CA ASN A 140 3.33 1.18 19.92
C ASN A 140 3.80 0.13 20.93
N PRO A 141 4.93 -0.59 20.69
CA PRO A 141 5.37 -1.68 21.54
C PRO A 141 5.74 -1.26 22.98
N ASP A 142 6.10 0.02 23.19
CA ASP A 142 6.54 0.49 24.51
C ASP A 142 5.41 0.58 25.53
N ASN A 143 4.16 0.68 25.09
CA ASN A 143 2.97 0.81 25.94
C ASN A 143 1.81 -0.11 25.53
N ALA A 144 2.09 -1.09 24.69
CA ALA A 144 1.09 -2.03 24.19
C ALA A 144 0.70 -3.05 25.26
N THR A 145 -0.56 -3.49 25.23
CA THR A 145 -1.03 -4.65 25.97
C THR A 145 -0.48 -5.95 25.37
N ASP A 146 -0.49 -7.06 26.13
CA ASP A 146 -0.08 -8.37 25.62
C ASP A 146 -0.88 -8.78 24.36
N GLU A 147 -2.15 -8.44 24.31
CA GLU A 147 -3.01 -8.68 23.16
C GLU A 147 -2.57 -7.88 21.94
N GLN A 148 -2.28 -6.59 22.12
CA GLN A 148 -1.76 -5.73 21.06
C GLN A 148 -0.38 -6.20 20.56
N LEU A 149 0.48 -6.69 21.45
CA LEU A 149 1.75 -7.32 21.07
C LEU A 149 1.51 -8.60 20.25
N GLY A 150 0.47 -9.37 20.55
CA GLY A 150 0.04 -10.50 19.73
C GLY A 150 -0.35 -10.07 18.30
N TYR A 151 -1.10 -8.99 18.16
CA TYR A 151 -1.47 -8.43 16.85
C TYR A 151 -0.25 -7.92 16.08
N LEU A 152 0.66 -7.24 16.76
CA LEU A 152 1.93 -6.80 16.19
C LEU A 152 2.74 -7.99 15.65
N GLY A 153 2.87 -9.04 16.46
CA GLY A 153 3.57 -10.28 16.08
C GLY A 153 2.95 -10.94 14.85
N ALA A 154 1.61 -11.04 14.79
CA ALA A 154 0.90 -11.55 13.64
C ALA A 154 1.15 -10.71 12.37
N GLY A 155 1.09 -9.38 12.48
CA GLY A 155 1.40 -8.48 11.37
C GLY A 155 2.82 -8.65 10.84
N LEU A 156 3.80 -8.75 11.72
CA LEU A 156 5.20 -8.99 11.35
C LEU A 156 5.38 -10.34 10.65
N ALA A 157 4.68 -11.39 11.09
CA ALA A 157 4.70 -12.70 10.46
C ALA A 157 4.11 -12.67 9.04
N PHE A 158 2.94 -12.03 8.84
CA PHE A 158 2.37 -11.85 7.51
C PHE A 158 3.27 -11.02 6.59
N ARG A 159 3.92 -9.98 7.10
CA ARG A 159 4.87 -9.19 6.34
C ARG A 159 6.07 -10.03 5.89
N ALA A 160 6.62 -10.83 6.79
CA ALA A 160 7.71 -11.75 6.45
C ALA A 160 7.28 -12.76 5.38
N MET A 161 6.09 -13.35 5.47
CA MET A 161 5.54 -14.24 4.46
C MET A 161 5.48 -13.57 3.08
N CYS A 162 4.96 -12.34 3.00
CA CYS A 162 4.88 -11.60 1.73
C CYS A 162 6.27 -11.37 1.11
N TYR A 163 7.26 -10.96 1.90
CA TYR A 163 8.60 -10.73 1.40
C TYR A 163 9.33 -12.03 1.01
N ILE A 164 9.12 -13.13 1.73
CA ILE A 164 9.67 -14.44 1.38
C ILE A 164 9.10 -14.90 0.02
N ASP A 165 7.81 -14.73 -0.18
CA ASP A 165 7.19 -15.11 -1.45
C ASP A 165 7.66 -14.21 -2.61
N LEU A 166 7.77 -12.89 -2.40
CA LEU A 166 8.34 -11.97 -3.38
C LEU A 166 9.79 -12.34 -3.73
N ALA A 167 10.62 -12.63 -2.73
CA ALA A 167 12.00 -13.06 -2.96
C ALA A 167 12.06 -14.33 -3.79
N ARG A 168 11.25 -15.33 -3.46
CA ARG A 168 11.19 -16.60 -4.22
C ARG A 168 10.76 -16.43 -5.67
N MET A 169 9.97 -15.40 -5.97
CA MET A 169 9.44 -15.18 -7.32
C MET A 169 10.32 -14.26 -8.18
N TYR A 170 11.03 -13.33 -7.57
CA TYR A 170 11.75 -12.27 -8.29
C TYR A 170 13.25 -12.27 -8.05
N GLU A 171 13.74 -12.89 -6.96
CA GLU A 171 15.16 -12.91 -6.68
C GLU A 171 15.87 -13.97 -7.52
N ILE A 172 16.84 -13.53 -8.30
CA ILE A 172 17.76 -14.44 -8.99
C ILE A 172 18.85 -14.81 -8.00
N LEU A 173 18.70 -15.97 -7.36
CA LEU A 173 19.75 -16.48 -6.50
C LEU A 173 21.01 -16.75 -7.35
N PRO A 174 22.19 -16.27 -6.91
CA PRO A 174 23.43 -16.61 -7.58
C PRO A 174 23.63 -18.13 -7.55
N LYS A 175 23.92 -18.70 -8.71
CA LYS A 175 24.23 -20.14 -8.87
C LYS A 175 25.56 -20.47 -8.23
#